data_2f9d26adf0ffcb0842a82bb1e0f40f03
#
_entry.id   2f9d26adf0ffcb0842a82bb1e0f40f03
#
_cell.length_a   1.000
_cell.length_b   1.000
_cell.length_c   1.000
_cell.angle_alpha   90.00
_cell.angle_beta   90.00
_cell.angle_gamma   90.00
#
_symmetry.space_group_name_H-M   'P 1'
#
loop_
_entity.id
_entity.type
_entity.pdbx_description
1 polymer ?
#
loop_
_entity_poly.entity_id
_entity_poly.type
_entity_poly.pdbx_seq_one_letter_code
_entity_poly.pdbx_strand_id
1 'polypeptide(L)'
;HNAIIFETPEDAYEDGFIRDKERIAEAIKSQLAANGITNKNAIFVLTSTKIVNREVLVPFVKENKIKGIINANSSEYFPVNIEDYTVSHSVLETVTDEENNKQLRVLAVAAPTSMVRSYYEVAALAGLKVVALDYIGNAMLQLIKTQTSENMTTMVIQLGSESTVLNIVKGDILLLQRTVPYGTNVVVNEVMDAKGVDATTAMTLLQNERLITVDFDDNAITGSFRY
;
A
#
# COMPACT_ATOMS: atom_id res chain seq x y z
N HIS A 1 23.59 4.72 0.24
CA HIS A 1 22.13 4.79 0.23
C HIS A 1 21.67 5.58 1.44
N ASN A 2 20.86 6.63 1.25
CA ASN A 2 20.31 7.45 2.32
C ASN A 2 18.83 7.13 2.48
N ALA A 3 18.36 6.93 3.72
CA ALA A 3 16.97 6.86 4.09
C ALA A 3 16.62 8.11 4.90
N ILE A 4 15.50 8.74 4.59
CA ILE A 4 14.98 9.91 5.29
C ILE A 4 13.59 9.58 5.77
N ILE A 5 13.33 9.81 7.04
CA ILE A 5 11.99 9.73 7.63
C ILE A 5 11.66 11.12 8.14
N PHE A 6 10.48 11.63 7.77
CA PHE A 6 9.98 12.90 8.25
C PHE A 6 8.47 12.85 8.42
N GLU A 7 7.96 13.73 9.26
CA GLU A 7 6.54 13.80 9.55
C GLU A 7 5.75 14.33 8.36
N THR A 8 4.64 13.67 8.07
CA THR A 8 3.68 14.19 7.09
C THR A 8 2.98 15.40 7.70
N PRO A 9 2.85 16.53 6.97
CA PRO A 9 2.11 17.68 7.48
C PRO A 9 0.68 17.29 7.90
N GLU A 10 0.25 17.79 9.05
CA GLU A 10 -1.06 17.50 9.63
C GLU A 10 -2.19 17.78 8.65
N ASP A 11 -3.18 16.90 8.57
CA ASP A 11 -4.33 16.94 7.65
C ASP A 11 -3.99 16.99 6.14
N ALA A 12 -2.72 16.85 5.77
CA ALA A 12 -2.31 16.91 4.36
C ALA A 12 -2.43 15.57 3.61
N TYR A 13 -2.62 14.46 4.33
CA TYR A 13 -2.68 13.11 3.75
C TYR A 13 -3.67 12.24 4.52
N GLU A 14 -4.48 11.45 3.82
CA GLU A 14 -5.43 10.51 4.40
C GLU A 14 -5.66 9.32 3.45
N ASP A 15 -5.46 8.09 3.94
CA ASP A 15 -5.68 6.83 3.20
C ASP A 15 -5.20 6.86 1.73
N GLY A 16 -3.98 7.31 1.49
CA GLY A 16 -3.40 7.39 0.15
C GLY A 16 -3.75 8.67 -0.62
N PHE A 17 -4.70 9.47 -0.17
CA PHE A 17 -5.07 10.73 -0.80
C PHE A 17 -4.26 11.90 -0.25
N ILE A 18 -3.68 12.66 -1.15
CA ILE A 18 -3.01 13.92 -0.82
C ILE A 18 -4.07 15.01 -0.75
N ARG A 19 -4.28 15.57 0.45
CA ARG A 19 -5.27 16.61 0.73
C ARG A 19 -4.69 18.01 0.49
N ASP A 20 -3.43 18.20 0.86
CA ASP A 20 -2.70 19.46 0.69
C ASP A 20 -1.40 19.21 -0.07
N LYS A 21 -1.44 19.46 -1.38
CA LYS A 21 -0.34 19.16 -2.30
C LYS A 21 0.85 20.08 -2.09
N GLU A 22 0.58 21.34 -1.79
CA GLU A 22 1.57 22.39 -1.60
C GLU A 22 2.42 22.08 -0.37
N ARG A 23 1.79 21.76 0.76
CA ARG A 23 2.49 21.43 2.01
C ARG A 23 3.29 20.14 1.88
N ILE A 24 2.74 19.10 1.24
CA ILE A 24 3.47 17.84 0.98
C ILE A 24 4.67 18.10 0.05
N ALA A 25 4.48 18.85 -1.03
CA ALA A 25 5.55 19.15 -1.97
C ALA A 25 6.68 19.96 -1.31
N GLU A 26 6.35 20.94 -0.47
CA GLU A 26 7.34 21.74 0.25
C GLU A 26 8.10 20.90 1.28
N ALA A 27 7.42 20.02 2.01
CA ALA A 27 8.05 19.09 2.94
C ALA A 27 9.06 18.18 2.20
N ILE A 28 8.67 17.61 1.05
CA ILE A 28 9.56 16.80 0.21
C ILE A 28 10.77 17.62 -0.25
N LYS A 29 10.57 18.81 -0.81
CA LYS A 29 11.65 19.69 -1.30
C LYS A 29 12.65 20.02 -0.21
N SER A 30 12.13 20.43 0.96
CA SER A 30 12.95 20.80 2.11
C SER A 30 13.81 19.62 2.56
N GLN A 31 13.24 18.42 2.67
CA GLN A 31 13.97 17.24 3.09
C GLN A 31 15.01 16.78 2.06
N LEU A 32 14.69 16.83 0.78
CA LEU A 32 15.66 16.50 -0.28
C LEU A 32 16.84 17.48 -0.27
N ALA A 33 16.57 18.78 -0.12
CA ALA A 33 17.60 19.81 -0.04
C ALA A 33 18.47 19.66 1.22
N ALA A 34 17.87 19.46 2.39
CA ALA A 34 18.58 19.29 3.66
C ALA A 34 19.52 18.08 3.66
N ASN A 35 19.19 17.03 2.87
CA ASN A 35 19.97 15.80 2.77
C ASN A 35 20.83 15.73 1.50
N GLY A 36 20.94 16.81 0.74
CA GLY A 36 21.79 16.90 -0.46
C GLY A 36 21.37 15.98 -1.61
N ILE A 37 20.07 15.60 -1.68
CA ILE A 37 19.54 14.76 -2.73
C ILE A 37 19.18 15.62 -3.94
N THR A 38 19.93 15.47 -5.02
CA THR A 38 19.80 16.27 -6.24
C THR A 38 19.09 15.52 -7.37
N ASN A 39 18.91 14.18 -7.25
CA ASN A 39 18.21 13.38 -8.26
C ASN A 39 16.72 13.79 -8.31
N LYS A 40 16.25 14.09 -9.53
CA LYS A 40 14.88 14.52 -9.76
C LYS A 40 13.92 13.36 -10.12
N ASN A 41 14.45 12.19 -10.40
CA ASN A 41 13.61 11.04 -10.71
C ASN A 41 13.01 10.45 -9.42
N ALA A 42 11.72 10.24 -9.41
CA ALA A 42 10.98 9.72 -8.26
C ALA A 42 10.10 8.53 -8.65
N ILE A 43 10.06 7.55 -7.78
CA ILE A 43 9.07 6.48 -7.78
C ILE A 43 8.22 6.68 -6.52
N PHE A 44 6.91 6.72 -6.68
CA PHE A 44 5.99 6.74 -5.54
C PHE A 44 5.38 5.36 -5.36
N VAL A 45 5.25 4.93 -4.12
CA VAL A 45 4.55 3.69 -3.76
C VAL A 45 3.25 4.07 -3.07
N LEU A 46 2.14 3.66 -3.69
CA LEU A 46 0.79 3.95 -3.20
C LEU A 46 0.34 2.86 -2.23
N THR A 47 -0.28 3.29 -1.14
CA THR A 47 -1.04 2.41 -0.25
C THR A 47 -2.36 3.08 0.09
N SER A 48 -3.47 2.32 0.03
CA SER A 48 -4.80 2.81 0.35
C SER A 48 -5.78 1.65 0.44
N THR A 49 -6.80 1.79 1.27
CA THR A 49 -7.93 0.84 1.32
C THR A 49 -8.81 0.92 0.06
N LYS A 50 -8.67 2.00 -0.74
CA LYS A 50 -9.41 2.23 -1.98
C LYS A 50 -8.76 1.62 -3.22
N ILE A 51 -7.50 1.15 -3.12
CA ILE A 51 -6.86 0.41 -4.21
C ILE A 51 -7.42 -1.01 -4.22
N VAL A 52 -7.98 -1.40 -5.35
CA VAL A 52 -8.51 -2.75 -5.56
C VAL A 52 -7.56 -3.53 -6.43
N ASN A 53 -7.21 -4.72 -6.01
CA ASN A 53 -6.46 -5.66 -6.82
C ASN A 53 -7.22 -6.97 -6.98
N ARG A 54 -7.06 -7.60 -8.15
CA ARG A 54 -7.67 -8.89 -8.50
C ARG A 54 -6.71 -9.70 -9.34
N GLU A 55 -6.62 -10.97 -9.03
CA GLU A 55 -6.04 -11.95 -9.92
C GLU A 55 -7.13 -12.42 -10.88
N VAL A 56 -6.86 -12.31 -12.16
CA VAL A 56 -7.79 -12.65 -13.24
C VAL A 56 -7.10 -13.56 -14.25
N LEU A 57 -7.88 -14.46 -14.85
CA LEU A 57 -7.44 -15.26 -15.98
C LEU A 57 -7.93 -14.60 -17.27
N VAL A 58 -7.00 -14.37 -18.19
CA VAL A 58 -7.32 -13.84 -19.51
C VAL A 58 -6.80 -14.77 -20.59
N PRO A 59 -7.38 -14.80 -21.79
CA PRO A 59 -6.85 -15.59 -22.91
C PRO A 59 -5.37 -15.29 -23.16
N PHE A 60 -4.63 -16.28 -23.67
CA PHE A 60 -3.23 -16.10 -24.04
C PHE A 60 -3.10 -15.14 -25.23
N VAL A 61 -2.82 -13.89 -24.95
CA VAL A 61 -2.73 -12.78 -25.92
C VAL A 61 -1.43 -12.00 -25.73
N LYS A 62 -1.12 -11.13 -26.69
CA LYS A 62 -0.01 -10.18 -26.56
C LYS A 62 -0.31 -9.20 -25.42
N GLU A 63 0.72 -8.80 -24.67
CA GLU A 63 0.62 -7.93 -23.48
C GLU A 63 -0.16 -6.64 -23.74
N ASN A 64 0.02 -6.01 -24.91
CA ASN A 64 -0.70 -4.79 -25.29
C ASN A 64 -2.23 -4.96 -25.44
N LYS A 65 -2.75 -6.18 -25.46
CA LYS A 65 -4.18 -6.49 -25.52
C LYS A 65 -4.82 -6.70 -24.15
N ILE A 66 -4.00 -7.03 -23.14
CA ILE A 66 -4.48 -7.39 -21.80
C ILE A 66 -5.29 -6.25 -21.18
N LYS A 67 -4.77 -5.01 -21.25
CA LYS A 67 -5.49 -3.83 -20.70
C LYS A 67 -6.88 -3.66 -21.31
N GLY A 68 -7.02 -3.89 -22.62
CA GLY A 68 -8.33 -3.82 -23.29
C GLY A 68 -9.29 -4.90 -22.79
N ILE A 69 -8.81 -6.12 -22.56
CA ILE A 69 -9.61 -7.22 -22.00
C ILE A 69 -10.05 -6.91 -20.58
N ILE A 70 -9.15 -6.42 -19.73
CA ILE A 70 -9.48 -6.05 -18.34
C ILE A 70 -10.53 -4.94 -18.32
N ASN A 71 -10.37 -3.91 -19.14
CA ASN A 71 -11.32 -2.81 -19.19
C ASN A 71 -12.71 -3.26 -19.70
N ALA A 72 -12.76 -4.14 -20.71
CA ALA A 72 -14.02 -4.66 -21.24
C ALA A 72 -14.80 -5.52 -20.22
N ASN A 73 -14.10 -6.18 -19.30
CA ASN A 73 -14.70 -7.04 -18.27
C ASN A 73 -14.60 -6.41 -16.86
N SER A 74 -14.37 -5.12 -16.78
CA SER A 74 -14.05 -4.42 -15.53
C SER A 74 -15.15 -4.54 -14.47
N SER A 75 -16.43 -4.57 -14.86
CA SER A 75 -17.56 -4.76 -13.96
C SER A 75 -17.61 -6.14 -13.31
N GLU A 76 -17.00 -7.14 -13.94
CA GLU A 76 -16.86 -8.48 -13.36
C GLU A 76 -15.68 -8.55 -12.37
N TYR A 77 -14.58 -7.86 -12.72
CA TYR A 77 -13.34 -7.95 -11.94
C TYR A 77 -13.30 -6.99 -10.76
N PHE A 78 -13.92 -5.83 -10.85
CA PHE A 78 -13.81 -4.80 -9.83
C PHE A 78 -15.17 -4.38 -9.26
N PRO A 79 -15.33 -4.39 -7.93
CA PRO A 79 -16.56 -3.95 -7.27
C PRO A 79 -16.66 -2.41 -7.15
N VAL A 80 -16.18 -1.69 -8.17
CA VAL A 80 -16.11 -0.22 -8.21
C VAL A 80 -16.47 0.29 -9.59
N ASN A 81 -16.88 1.58 -9.68
CA ASN A 81 -17.05 2.22 -10.99
C ASN A 81 -15.68 2.48 -11.61
N ILE A 82 -15.30 1.68 -12.59
CA ILE A 82 -13.96 1.69 -13.18
C ILE A 82 -13.64 2.98 -13.94
N GLU A 83 -14.63 3.77 -14.31
CA GLU A 83 -14.44 5.06 -15.00
C GLU A 83 -13.69 6.07 -14.12
N ASP A 84 -13.82 5.93 -12.79
CA ASP A 84 -13.13 6.76 -11.81
C ASP A 84 -11.76 6.23 -11.42
N TYR A 85 -11.33 5.10 -12.03
CA TYR A 85 -10.12 4.39 -11.66
C TYR A 85 -9.11 4.30 -12.81
N THR A 86 -7.86 4.41 -12.48
CA THR A 86 -6.74 4.08 -13.36
C THR A 86 -6.39 2.61 -13.16
N VAL A 87 -6.44 1.83 -14.25
CA VAL A 87 -6.14 0.39 -14.22
C VAL A 87 -4.75 0.12 -14.76
N SER A 88 -4.01 -0.69 -14.02
CA SER A 88 -2.74 -1.28 -14.43
C SER A 88 -2.78 -2.80 -14.28
N HIS A 89 -1.83 -3.50 -14.88
CA HIS A 89 -1.74 -4.95 -14.76
C HIS A 89 -0.30 -5.44 -14.80
N SER A 90 -0.10 -6.63 -14.26
CA SER A 90 1.16 -7.39 -14.35
C SER A 90 0.84 -8.84 -14.67
N VAL A 91 1.51 -9.42 -15.66
CA VAL A 91 1.40 -10.84 -15.96
C VAL A 91 2.19 -11.61 -14.90
N LEU A 92 1.52 -12.50 -14.18
CA LEU A 92 2.13 -13.33 -13.14
C LEU A 92 2.75 -14.58 -13.74
N GLU A 93 1.96 -15.33 -14.53
CA GLU A 93 2.40 -16.56 -15.17
C GLU A 93 1.49 -16.96 -16.33
N THR A 94 1.95 -17.94 -17.12
CA THR A 94 1.10 -18.64 -18.09
C THR A 94 0.60 -19.92 -17.46
N VAL A 95 -0.70 -20.15 -17.49
CA VAL A 95 -1.36 -21.38 -17.02
C VAL A 95 -2.03 -22.10 -18.16
N THR A 96 -2.32 -23.38 -17.96
CA THR A 96 -3.05 -24.21 -18.93
C THR A 96 -4.31 -24.72 -18.24
N ASP A 97 -5.46 -24.55 -18.88
CA ASP A 97 -6.73 -25.04 -18.35
C ASP A 97 -6.90 -26.57 -18.59
N GLU A 98 -8.03 -27.12 -18.13
CA GLU A 98 -8.34 -28.56 -18.23
C GLU A 98 -8.50 -29.00 -19.71
N GLU A 99 -8.83 -28.10 -20.59
CA GLU A 99 -8.97 -28.32 -22.04
C GLU A 99 -7.64 -28.13 -22.82
N ASN A 100 -6.53 -27.90 -22.10
CA ASN A 100 -5.19 -27.65 -22.64
C ASN A 100 -5.05 -26.31 -23.39
N ASN A 101 -5.95 -25.32 -23.12
CA ASN A 101 -5.81 -23.98 -23.65
C ASN A 101 -4.89 -23.15 -22.75
N LYS A 102 -4.00 -22.38 -23.36
CA LYS A 102 -3.13 -21.45 -22.62
C LYS A 102 -3.91 -20.21 -22.21
N GLN A 103 -3.70 -19.78 -20.99
CA GLN A 103 -4.23 -18.55 -20.41
C GLN A 103 -3.11 -17.79 -19.69
N LEU A 104 -3.30 -16.50 -19.49
CA LEU A 104 -2.44 -15.67 -18.65
C LEU A 104 -3.13 -15.42 -17.32
N ARG A 105 -2.43 -15.72 -16.23
CA ARG A 105 -2.79 -15.26 -14.90
C ARG A 105 -2.23 -13.86 -14.73
N VAL A 106 -3.11 -12.90 -14.49
CA VAL A 106 -2.78 -11.47 -14.48
C VAL A 106 -3.24 -10.86 -13.15
N LEU A 107 -2.36 -10.12 -12.51
CA LEU A 107 -2.74 -9.24 -11.41
C LEU A 107 -3.20 -7.90 -11.99
N ALA A 108 -4.47 -7.62 -11.86
CA ALA A 108 -5.07 -6.34 -12.23
C ALA A 108 -5.20 -5.45 -10.98
N VAL A 109 -4.79 -4.21 -11.09
CA VAL A 109 -4.81 -3.22 -10.01
C VAL A 109 -5.56 -1.98 -10.49
N ALA A 110 -6.54 -1.53 -9.72
CA ALA A 110 -7.30 -0.32 -9.97
C ALA A 110 -7.08 0.66 -8.81
N ALA A 111 -6.60 1.85 -9.10
CA ALA A 111 -6.42 2.94 -8.14
C ALA A 111 -7.27 4.14 -8.53
N PRO A 112 -7.89 4.88 -7.57
CA PRO A 112 -8.66 6.08 -7.90
C PRO A 112 -7.83 7.05 -8.75
N THR A 113 -8.38 7.49 -9.88
CA THR A 113 -7.69 8.40 -10.82
C THR A 113 -7.32 9.73 -10.17
N SER A 114 -8.17 10.23 -9.26
CA SER A 114 -7.90 11.44 -8.49
C SER A 114 -6.67 11.27 -7.58
N MET A 115 -6.51 10.11 -6.94
CA MET A 115 -5.34 9.76 -6.15
C MET A 115 -4.09 9.75 -7.04
N VAL A 116 -4.10 8.97 -8.11
CA VAL A 116 -2.97 8.89 -9.06
C VAL A 116 -2.54 10.29 -9.53
N ARG A 117 -3.50 11.13 -9.91
CA ARG A 117 -3.23 12.50 -10.38
C ARG A 117 -2.55 13.35 -9.32
N SER A 118 -2.99 13.28 -8.05
CA SER A 118 -2.43 14.10 -6.98
C SER A 118 -0.93 13.84 -6.76
N TYR A 119 -0.44 12.62 -6.94
CA TYR A 119 0.99 12.31 -6.85
C TYR A 119 1.81 12.93 -7.98
N TYR A 120 1.28 12.97 -9.21
CA TYR A 120 1.93 13.68 -10.31
C TYR A 120 2.00 15.18 -10.04
N GLU A 121 0.93 15.76 -9.48
CA GLU A 121 0.87 17.19 -9.17
C GLU A 121 1.85 17.55 -8.03
N VAL A 122 1.91 16.74 -6.97
CA VAL A 122 2.91 16.92 -5.89
C VAL A 122 4.33 16.79 -6.42
N ALA A 123 4.60 15.80 -7.27
CA ALA A 123 5.92 15.66 -7.87
C ALA A 123 6.32 16.90 -8.67
N ALA A 124 5.40 17.42 -9.48
CA ALA A 124 5.63 18.65 -10.26
C ALA A 124 5.92 19.85 -9.36
N LEU A 125 5.12 20.05 -8.30
CA LEU A 125 5.32 21.11 -7.30
C LEU A 125 6.67 20.95 -6.57
N ALA A 126 7.07 19.71 -6.26
CA ALA A 126 8.36 19.41 -5.64
C ALA A 126 9.56 19.48 -6.60
N GLY A 127 9.32 19.72 -7.90
CA GLY A 127 10.36 19.77 -8.93
C GLY A 127 10.92 18.38 -9.25
N LEU A 128 10.11 17.32 -9.05
CA LEU A 128 10.46 15.92 -9.32
C LEU A 128 9.80 15.45 -10.62
N LYS A 129 10.42 14.43 -11.22
CA LYS A 129 9.90 13.71 -12.38
C LYS A 129 9.44 12.33 -11.94
N VAL A 130 8.16 12.04 -12.06
CA VAL A 130 7.62 10.70 -11.80
C VAL A 130 8.13 9.74 -12.88
N VAL A 131 8.89 8.75 -12.46
CA VAL A 131 9.37 7.65 -13.31
C VAL A 131 8.37 6.50 -13.28
N ALA A 132 7.82 6.22 -12.09
CA ALA A 132 6.78 5.22 -11.90
C ALA A 132 5.90 5.58 -10.70
N LEU A 133 4.63 5.16 -10.77
CA LEU A 133 3.76 4.98 -9.62
C LEU A 133 3.57 3.48 -9.45
N ASP A 134 3.90 2.98 -8.30
CA ASP A 134 3.74 1.58 -7.93
C ASP A 134 2.76 1.46 -6.76
N TYR A 135 2.28 0.26 -6.47
CA TYR A 135 1.48 0.02 -5.30
C TYR A 135 2.22 -0.89 -4.31
N ILE A 136 1.84 -0.80 -3.05
CA ILE A 136 2.57 -1.44 -1.94
C ILE A 136 2.75 -2.95 -2.13
N GLY A 137 1.78 -3.66 -2.71
CA GLY A 137 1.87 -5.09 -2.95
C GLY A 137 3.02 -5.46 -3.89
N ASN A 138 3.21 -4.72 -4.98
CA ASN A 138 4.32 -4.96 -5.91
C ASN A 138 5.67 -4.57 -5.28
N ALA A 139 5.73 -3.43 -4.60
CA ALA A 139 6.95 -2.98 -3.91
C ALA A 139 7.41 -4.01 -2.87
N MET A 140 6.48 -4.57 -2.08
CA MET A 140 6.76 -5.62 -1.11
C MET A 140 7.19 -6.92 -1.78
N LEU A 141 6.59 -7.29 -2.91
CA LEU A 141 7.02 -8.45 -3.69
C LEU A 141 8.49 -8.33 -4.12
N GLN A 142 8.89 -7.17 -4.64
CA GLN A 142 10.29 -6.94 -5.03
C GLN A 142 11.25 -7.05 -3.85
N LEU A 143 10.85 -6.58 -2.65
CA LEU A 143 11.65 -6.73 -1.44
C LEU A 143 11.78 -8.20 -1.02
N ILE A 144 10.68 -8.94 -1.02
CA ILE A 144 10.61 -10.34 -0.59
C ILE A 144 11.47 -11.22 -1.50
N LYS A 145 11.44 -11.00 -2.82
CA LYS A 145 12.25 -11.73 -3.81
C LYS A 145 13.76 -11.74 -3.47
N THR A 146 14.23 -10.73 -2.79
CA THR A 146 15.65 -10.64 -2.39
C THR A 146 15.98 -11.44 -1.13
N GLN A 147 14.97 -11.94 -0.40
CA GLN A 147 15.12 -12.52 0.93
C GLN A 147 14.59 -13.94 1.08
N THR A 148 13.79 -14.43 0.13
CA THR A 148 13.15 -15.75 0.21
C THR A 148 13.63 -16.67 -0.89
N SER A 149 13.56 -17.99 -0.63
CA SER A 149 13.84 -19.02 -1.64
C SER A 149 12.60 -19.30 -2.50
N GLU A 150 12.81 -19.71 -3.74
CA GLU A 150 11.79 -19.86 -4.80
C GLU A 150 10.56 -20.72 -4.43
N ASN A 151 10.67 -21.62 -3.44
CA ASN A 151 9.62 -22.57 -3.10
C ASN A 151 8.86 -22.25 -1.79
N MET A 152 9.18 -21.13 -1.15
CA MET A 152 8.51 -20.76 0.12
C MET A 152 7.27 -19.91 -0.15
N THR A 153 6.19 -20.24 0.57
CA THR A 153 5.05 -19.33 0.72
C THR A 153 5.28 -18.49 1.97
N THR A 154 5.36 -17.18 1.78
CA THR A 154 5.68 -16.22 2.85
C THR A 154 4.51 -15.26 3.02
N MET A 155 4.07 -15.07 4.27
CA MET A 155 3.17 -13.98 4.63
C MET A 155 3.98 -12.83 5.19
N VAL A 156 3.77 -11.63 4.65
CA VAL A 156 4.37 -10.39 5.15
C VAL A 156 3.25 -9.47 5.63
N ILE A 157 3.35 -9.10 6.89
CA ILE A 157 2.41 -8.20 7.56
C ILE A 157 3.14 -6.89 7.82
N GLN A 158 2.63 -5.80 7.24
CA GLN A 158 3.12 -4.45 7.50
C GLN A 158 2.10 -3.72 8.37
N LEU A 159 2.42 -3.54 9.64
CA LEU A 159 1.62 -2.73 10.56
C LEU A 159 1.95 -1.25 10.37
N GLY A 160 1.01 -0.50 9.85
CA GLY A 160 1.11 0.95 9.73
C GLY A 160 0.34 1.66 10.84
N SER A 161 0.36 2.99 10.83
CA SER A 161 -0.40 3.81 11.77
C SER A 161 -1.91 3.74 11.54
N GLU A 162 -2.35 3.84 10.29
CA GLU A 162 -3.77 3.87 9.90
C GLU A 162 -4.28 2.54 9.37
N SER A 163 -3.41 1.75 8.77
CA SER A 163 -3.79 0.50 8.11
C SER A 163 -2.72 -0.57 8.23
N THR A 164 -3.15 -1.81 8.12
CA THR A 164 -2.29 -3.00 8.04
C THR A 164 -2.34 -3.57 6.64
N VAL A 165 -1.19 -3.81 6.03
CA VAL A 165 -1.08 -4.46 4.73
C VAL A 165 -0.63 -5.90 4.91
N LEU A 166 -1.39 -6.82 4.33
CA LEU A 166 -1.11 -8.26 4.31
C LEU A 166 -0.73 -8.67 2.90
N ASN A 167 0.41 -9.33 2.74
CA ASN A 167 0.85 -9.90 1.48
C ASN A 167 1.15 -11.38 1.65
N ILE A 168 0.65 -12.22 0.76
CA ILE A 168 1.04 -13.63 0.64
C ILE A 168 1.76 -13.79 -0.68
N VAL A 169 2.99 -14.25 -0.61
CA VAL A 169 3.88 -14.42 -1.76
C VAL A 169 4.36 -15.86 -1.82
N LYS A 170 4.38 -16.44 -3.01
CA LYS A 170 4.98 -17.75 -3.27
C LYS A 170 5.98 -17.61 -4.42
N GLY A 171 7.25 -17.81 -4.11
CA GLY A 171 8.31 -17.51 -5.07
C GLY A 171 8.20 -16.07 -5.57
N ASP A 172 8.06 -15.90 -6.87
CA ASP A 172 7.94 -14.60 -7.54
C ASP A 172 6.50 -14.10 -7.72
N ILE A 173 5.52 -14.80 -7.16
CA ILE A 173 4.10 -14.54 -7.39
C ILE A 173 3.47 -13.96 -6.13
N LEU A 174 2.83 -12.81 -6.25
CA LEU A 174 1.96 -12.23 -5.22
C LEU A 174 0.59 -12.92 -5.32
N LEU A 175 0.29 -13.82 -4.38
CA LEU A 175 -0.96 -14.57 -4.34
C LEU A 175 -2.12 -13.75 -3.75
N LEU A 176 -1.83 -12.92 -2.76
CA LEU A 176 -2.83 -12.11 -2.09
C LEU A 176 -2.20 -10.83 -1.57
N GLN A 177 -2.92 -9.73 -1.75
CA GLN A 177 -2.65 -8.48 -1.04
C GLN A 177 -3.98 -7.94 -0.51
N ARG A 178 -3.97 -7.53 0.76
CA ARG A 178 -5.09 -6.87 1.41
C ARG A 178 -4.60 -5.71 2.25
N THR A 179 -5.32 -4.61 2.19
CA THR A 179 -5.16 -3.49 3.12
C THR A 179 -6.38 -3.47 4.04
N VAL A 180 -6.12 -3.55 5.33
CA VAL A 180 -7.16 -3.50 6.36
C VAL A 180 -7.07 -2.14 7.03
N PRO A 181 -8.19 -1.38 7.18
CA PRO A 181 -8.20 -0.05 7.83
C PRO A 181 -8.10 -0.20 9.36
N TYR A 182 -7.05 -0.84 9.82
CA TYR A 182 -6.72 -1.05 11.23
C TYR A 182 -5.21 -0.95 11.39
N GLY A 183 -4.76 0.02 12.15
CA GLY A 183 -3.35 0.28 12.38
C GLY A 183 -3.07 0.62 13.85
N THR A 184 -1.83 0.98 14.15
CA THR A 184 -1.40 1.25 15.52
C THR A 184 -2.10 2.45 16.17
N ASN A 185 -2.68 3.37 15.38
CA ASN A 185 -3.43 4.51 15.92
C ASN A 185 -4.64 4.08 16.77
N VAL A 186 -5.26 2.94 16.43
CA VAL A 186 -6.36 2.41 17.24
C VAL A 186 -5.89 2.14 18.67
N VAL A 187 -4.73 1.48 18.80
CA VAL A 187 -4.14 1.18 20.10
C VAL A 187 -3.71 2.45 20.84
N VAL A 188 -3.11 3.40 20.12
CA VAL A 188 -2.71 4.70 20.69
C VAL A 188 -3.93 5.44 21.24
N ASN A 189 -5.03 5.50 20.48
CA ASN A 189 -6.27 6.16 20.91
C ASN A 189 -6.87 5.49 22.16
N GLU A 190 -6.88 4.14 22.23
CA GLU A 190 -7.35 3.42 23.40
C GLU A 190 -6.50 3.75 24.67
N VAL A 191 -5.17 3.89 24.49
CA VAL A 191 -4.30 4.33 25.61
C VAL A 191 -4.58 5.76 26.00
N MET A 192 -4.76 6.67 25.03
CA MET A 192 -5.12 8.06 25.29
C MET A 192 -6.39 8.15 26.12
N ASP A 193 -7.44 7.44 25.70
CA ASP A 193 -8.75 7.46 26.37
C ASP A 193 -8.68 6.80 27.76
N ALA A 194 -8.03 5.64 27.86
CA ALA A 194 -7.94 4.90 29.12
C ALA A 194 -7.07 5.59 30.19
N LYS A 195 -6.07 6.35 29.77
CA LYS A 195 -5.11 7.01 30.67
C LYS A 195 -5.32 8.53 30.77
N GLY A 196 -6.14 9.13 29.91
CA GLY A 196 -6.36 10.58 29.86
C GLY A 196 -5.10 11.36 29.46
N VAL A 197 -4.31 10.84 28.50
CA VAL A 197 -3.03 11.41 28.05
C VAL A 197 -3.08 11.78 26.58
N ASP A 198 -2.13 12.60 26.13
CA ASP A 198 -1.94 12.90 24.71
C ASP A 198 -1.27 11.75 23.94
N ALA A 199 -1.28 11.84 22.60
CA ALA A 199 -0.76 10.79 21.70
C ALA A 199 0.74 10.50 21.92
N THR A 200 1.55 11.53 22.17
CA THR A 200 2.99 11.38 22.40
C THR A 200 3.28 10.61 23.68
N THR A 201 2.54 10.95 24.74
CA THR A 201 2.60 10.25 26.02
C THR A 201 2.10 8.82 25.88
N ALA A 202 0.97 8.61 25.17
CA ALA A 202 0.43 7.27 24.91
C ALA A 202 1.44 6.38 24.16
N MET A 203 2.09 6.91 23.12
CA MET A 203 3.15 6.18 22.40
C MET A 203 4.35 5.84 23.29
N THR A 204 4.75 6.76 24.17
CA THR A 204 5.83 6.51 25.14
C THR A 204 5.47 5.40 26.12
N LEU A 205 4.22 5.39 26.61
CA LEU A 205 3.71 4.31 27.47
C LEU A 205 3.72 2.97 26.75
N LEU A 206 3.24 2.93 25.49
CA LEU A 206 3.25 1.70 24.67
C LEU A 206 4.65 1.13 24.44
N GLN A 207 5.67 1.99 24.37
CA GLN A 207 7.06 1.57 24.18
C GLN A 207 7.73 1.08 25.48
N ASN A 208 7.38 1.68 26.61
CA ASN A 208 8.10 1.49 27.85
C ASN A 208 7.36 0.66 28.89
N GLU A 209 6.04 0.54 28.78
CA GLU A 209 5.21 -0.22 29.72
C GLU A 209 4.61 -1.45 29.06
N ARG A 210 4.49 -2.53 29.85
CA ARG A 210 3.77 -3.73 29.43
C ARG A 210 2.28 -3.53 29.69
N LEU A 211 1.58 -2.91 28.74
CA LEU A 211 0.15 -2.63 28.84
C LEU A 211 -0.76 -3.84 28.58
N ILE A 212 -0.19 -4.88 27.94
CA ILE A 212 -0.89 -6.15 27.70
C ILE A 212 -0.40 -7.16 28.73
N THR A 213 -1.29 -7.69 29.54
CA THR A 213 -1.01 -8.78 30.47
C THR A 213 -1.44 -10.12 29.87
N VAL A 214 -0.74 -11.20 30.26
CA VAL A 214 -1.08 -12.56 29.79
C VAL A 214 -2.44 -13.02 30.34
N ASP A 215 -2.83 -12.52 31.49
CA ASP A 215 -4.20 -12.63 32.00
C ASP A 215 -5.03 -11.57 31.28
N PHE A 216 -5.77 -12.01 30.30
CA PHE A 216 -6.64 -11.20 29.46
C PHE A 216 -7.72 -10.50 30.30
N ASP A 217 -7.34 -9.51 31.07
CA ASP A 217 -8.30 -8.58 31.65
C ASP A 217 -9.03 -7.87 30.52
N ASP A 218 -10.34 -7.85 30.62
CA ASP A 218 -11.25 -7.34 29.60
C ASP A 218 -11.30 -5.80 29.69
N ASN A 219 -10.13 -5.16 29.47
CA ASN A 219 -10.04 -3.70 29.39
C ASN A 219 -9.96 -3.26 27.92
N ALA A 220 -10.25 -1.97 27.68
CA ALA A 220 -10.29 -1.41 26.34
C ALA A 220 -8.97 -1.58 25.57
N ILE A 221 -7.82 -1.41 26.25
CA ILE A 221 -6.49 -1.54 25.63
C ILE A 221 -6.25 -2.98 25.18
N THR A 222 -6.52 -3.98 26.03
CA THR A 222 -6.38 -5.39 25.69
C THR A 222 -7.37 -5.78 24.58
N GLY A 223 -8.60 -5.23 24.62
CA GLY A 223 -9.62 -5.42 23.60
C GLY A 223 -9.18 -4.96 22.22
N SER A 224 -8.43 -3.85 22.11
CA SER A 224 -7.94 -3.30 20.84
C SER A 224 -6.96 -4.23 20.08
N PHE A 225 -6.37 -5.22 20.76
CA PHE A 225 -5.48 -6.23 20.15
C PHE A 225 -6.20 -7.53 19.75
N ARG A 226 -7.51 -7.64 19.98
CA ARG A 226 -8.28 -8.86 19.69
C ARG A 226 -8.96 -8.89 18.32
N TYR A 227 -8.87 -7.84 17.50
CA TYR A 227 -9.53 -7.71 16.19
C TYR A 227 -8.58 -7.95 15.02
#